data_d5d345b2accba9eba128cf5373f464db
#
_entry.id   d5d345b2accba9eba128cf5373f464db
#
_cell.length_a   1.000
_cell.length_b   1.000
_cell.length_c   1.000
_cell.angle_alpha   90.00
_cell.angle_beta   90.00
_cell.angle_gamma   90.00
#
_symmetry.space_group_name_H-M   'P 1'
#
loop_
_entity.id
_entity.type
_entity.pdbx_description
1 polymer ?
#
loop_
_entity_poly.entity_id
_entity_poly.type
_entity_poly.pdbx_seq_one_letter_code
_entity_poly.pdbx_strand_id
1 'polypeptide(L)'
;MRLPFFAVSFFSMTSTLAQQTLVLGTATPGGGFPVYGAAFSEAINAQQPKLRVETRNTKGSTENVPLLEAGRIDLGLVAGELASAALSKPGTPLRIVTAMYASPGMFIVKGDSPYRSISDLEGRPVVLGTQGSGITVLGHAIVDTLGVPVGKITLEKAADGPPLLESGKAAAVFGAGVGWPAFTALAKNGGRFIGPSAAEIKAILARNPGLQPVTLPANSYPGQGAALQSVGSWSYVLCNKSFSEENSYLLAKAIHLSQSTLAGKLEQARETTMANTVAAAPRPDLIHPGVLKYLREAGLISR
;
A
#
# COMPACT_ATOMS: atom_id res chain seq x y z
N MET A 1 -47.20 -43.33 -45.94
CA MET A 1 -45.83 -42.81 -46.12
C MET A 1 -45.60 -41.83 -44.97
N ARG A 2 -44.91 -42.25 -43.89
CA ARG A 2 -44.63 -41.39 -42.72
C ARG A 2 -43.19 -40.94 -42.81
N LEU A 3 -42.98 -39.60 -42.91
CA LEU A 3 -41.65 -39.00 -42.86
C LEU A 3 -41.18 -38.92 -41.44
N PRO A 4 -39.90 -39.20 -41.13
CA PRO A 4 -39.34 -39.03 -39.79
C PRO A 4 -38.95 -37.53 -39.57
N PHE A 5 -39.37 -37.02 -38.42
CA PHE A 5 -38.95 -35.70 -37.92
C PHE A 5 -37.54 -35.87 -37.32
N PHE A 6 -36.54 -35.28 -37.93
CA PHE A 6 -35.20 -35.16 -37.33
C PHE A 6 -35.20 -33.96 -36.37
N ALA A 7 -35.12 -34.24 -35.06
CA ALA A 7 -34.89 -33.23 -34.07
C ALA A 7 -33.39 -32.84 -34.05
N VAL A 8 -33.05 -31.63 -34.48
CA VAL A 8 -31.72 -31.08 -34.37
C VAL A 8 -31.56 -30.51 -32.98
N SER A 9 -30.84 -31.23 -32.11
CA SER A 9 -30.45 -30.71 -30.80
C SER A 9 -29.31 -29.71 -30.95
N PHE A 10 -29.61 -28.43 -30.72
CA PHE A 10 -28.57 -27.41 -30.57
C PHE A 10 -27.88 -27.58 -29.19
N PHE A 11 -26.67 -28.12 -29.20
CA PHE A 11 -25.78 -28.09 -28.05
C PHE A 11 -25.21 -26.69 -27.95
N SER A 12 -25.76 -25.87 -27.04
CA SER A 12 -25.15 -24.60 -26.66
C SER A 12 -23.89 -24.91 -25.87
N MET A 13 -22.71 -24.83 -26.52
CA MET A 13 -21.42 -24.78 -25.83
C MET A 13 -21.33 -23.46 -25.07
N THR A 14 -21.69 -23.46 -23.81
CA THR A 14 -21.30 -22.39 -22.87
C THR A 14 -19.79 -22.53 -22.66
N SER A 15 -18.98 -21.75 -23.37
CA SER A 15 -17.57 -21.56 -23.06
C SER A 15 -17.49 -20.97 -21.64
N THR A 16 -17.25 -21.77 -20.66
CA THR A 16 -16.77 -21.32 -19.35
C THR A 16 -15.41 -20.67 -19.60
N LEU A 17 -15.39 -19.33 -19.65
CA LEU A 17 -14.14 -18.58 -19.66
C LEU A 17 -13.39 -18.94 -18.40
N ALA A 18 -12.26 -19.64 -18.53
CA ALA A 18 -11.43 -20.04 -17.41
C ALA A 18 -11.01 -18.78 -16.63
N GLN A 19 -11.37 -18.72 -15.35
CA GLN A 19 -10.99 -17.65 -14.44
C GLN A 19 -9.47 -17.70 -14.23
N GLN A 20 -8.79 -16.59 -14.43
CA GLN A 20 -7.33 -16.46 -14.21
C GLN A 20 -7.05 -16.13 -12.75
N THR A 21 -6.32 -16.98 -12.06
CA THR A 21 -5.84 -16.67 -10.71
C THR A 21 -4.57 -15.83 -10.76
N LEU A 22 -4.54 -14.77 -9.96
CA LEU A 22 -3.44 -13.82 -9.80
C LEU A 22 -2.99 -13.79 -8.34
N VAL A 23 -1.70 -13.97 -8.10
CA VAL A 23 -1.12 -13.94 -6.74
C VAL A 23 -0.71 -12.52 -6.39
N LEU A 24 -1.29 -11.95 -5.34
CA LEU A 24 -0.97 -10.65 -4.77
C LEU A 24 -0.10 -10.80 -3.51
N GLY A 25 1.19 -10.48 -3.60
CA GLY A 25 2.08 -10.38 -2.45
C GLY A 25 1.71 -9.19 -1.57
N THR A 26 1.51 -9.43 -0.27
CA THR A 26 1.11 -8.40 0.70
C THR A 26 2.24 -8.05 1.67
N ALA A 27 2.13 -8.43 2.92
CA ALA A 27 3.16 -8.25 3.94
C ALA A 27 2.94 -9.21 5.12
N THR A 28 3.69 -8.99 6.21
CA THR A 28 3.55 -9.69 7.47
C THR A 28 2.15 -9.50 8.07
N PRO A 29 1.49 -10.56 8.55
CA PRO A 29 0.20 -10.49 9.21
C PRO A 29 0.16 -9.42 10.33
N GLY A 30 -0.98 -8.73 10.44
CA GLY A 30 -1.16 -7.62 11.40
C GLY A 30 -0.71 -6.25 10.88
N GLY A 31 -0.06 -6.18 9.72
CA GLY A 31 0.27 -4.92 9.05
C GLY A 31 -0.87 -4.36 8.19
N GLY A 32 -0.70 -3.14 7.70
CA GLY A 32 -1.71 -2.47 6.86
C GLY A 32 -1.86 -3.11 5.46
N PHE A 33 -0.78 -3.61 4.87
CA PHE A 33 -0.84 -4.25 3.54
C PHE A 33 -1.69 -5.52 3.49
N PRO A 34 -1.64 -6.46 4.46
CA PRO A 34 -2.58 -7.58 4.50
C PRO A 34 -4.04 -7.15 4.57
N VAL A 35 -4.37 -6.12 5.36
CA VAL A 35 -5.73 -5.56 5.45
C VAL A 35 -6.17 -4.96 4.12
N TYR A 36 -5.32 -4.13 3.52
CA TYR A 36 -5.59 -3.55 2.20
C TYR A 36 -5.72 -4.63 1.13
N GLY A 37 -4.80 -5.59 1.09
CA GLY A 37 -4.79 -6.66 0.10
C GLY A 37 -6.06 -7.51 0.15
N ALA A 38 -6.58 -7.81 1.34
CA ALA A 38 -7.84 -8.52 1.51
C ALA A 38 -9.03 -7.73 0.94
N ALA A 39 -9.16 -6.44 1.31
CA ALA A 39 -10.22 -5.58 0.79
C ALA A 39 -10.12 -5.36 -0.73
N PHE A 40 -8.90 -5.18 -1.25
CA PHE A 40 -8.62 -5.05 -2.67
C PHE A 40 -9.02 -6.30 -3.44
N SER A 41 -8.55 -7.47 -3.01
CA SER A 41 -8.86 -8.76 -3.67
C SER A 41 -10.35 -9.03 -3.69
N GLU A 42 -11.05 -8.79 -2.58
CA GLU A 42 -12.50 -8.96 -2.49
C GLU A 42 -13.23 -8.05 -3.47
N ALA A 43 -12.86 -6.75 -3.53
CA ALA A 43 -13.48 -5.78 -4.43
C ALA A 43 -13.26 -6.15 -5.91
N ILE A 44 -12.02 -6.54 -6.28
CA ILE A 44 -11.70 -6.95 -7.64
C ILE A 44 -12.43 -8.23 -8.04
N ASN A 45 -12.42 -9.24 -7.17
CA ASN A 45 -13.04 -10.53 -7.42
C ASN A 45 -14.57 -10.41 -7.60
N ALA A 46 -15.21 -9.49 -6.86
CA ALA A 46 -16.63 -9.21 -7.02
C ALA A 46 -16.94 -8.50 -8.35
N GLN A 47 -16.04 -7.62 -8.83
CA GLN A 47 -16.25 -6.80 -10.00
C GLN A 47 -15.82 -7.44 -11.32
N GLN A 48 -14.85 -8.37 -11.29
CA GLN A 48 -14.26 -8.97 -12.49
C GLN A 48 -14.23 -10.49 -12.43
N PRO A 49 -15.27 -11.19 -12.98
CA PRO A 49 -15.38 -12.64 -12.88
C PRO A 49 -14.30 -13.42 -13.65
N LYS A 50 -13.61 -12.77 -14.62
CA LYS A 50 -12.50 -13.40 -15.35
C LYS A 50 -11.21 -13.48 -14.54
N LEU A 51 -11.09 -12.71 -13.46
CA LEU A 51 -9.91 -12.66 -12.61
C LEU A 51 -10.25 -13.14 -11.20
N ARG A 52 -9.29 -13.82 -10.57
CA ARG A 52 -9.30 -14.16 -9.16
C ARG A 52 -7.99 -13.72 -8.52
N VAL A 53 -8.04 -12.66 -7.74
CA VAL A 53 -6.89 -12.17 -6.97
C VAL A 53 -6.86 -12.91 -5.65
N GLU A 54 -5.75 -13.60 -5.37
CA GLU A 54 -5.49 -14.31 -4.11
C GLU A 54 -4.31 -13.65 -3.39
N THR A 55 -4.49 -13.36 -2.11
CA THR A 55 -3.44 -12.73 -1.31
C THR A 55 -2.43 -13.77 -0.81
N ARG A 56 -1.15 -13.39 -0.84
CA ARG A 56 -0.06 -14.16 -0.25
C ARG A 56 0.69 -13.29 0.76
N ASN A 57 0.80 -13.76 2.00
CA ASN A 57 1.64 -13.10 2.99
C ASN A 57 3.12 -13.22 2.61
N THR A 58 3.83 -12.11 2.78
CA THR A 58 5.27 -11.97 2.53
C THR A 58 5.90 -11.19 3.69
N LYS A 59 7.20 -10.89 3.60
CA LYS A 59 7.86 -9.94 4.51
C LYS A 59 7.60 -8.48 4.13
N GLY A 60 6.80 -8.22 3.07
CA GLY A 60 6.47 -6.88 2.60
C GLY A 60 7.29 -6.47 1.38
N SER A 61 7.45 -5.15 1.20
CA SER A 61 8.00 -4.56 -0.02
C SER A 61 9.38 -5.09 -0.42
N THR A 62 10.26 -5.38 0.53
CA THR A 62 11.61 -5.89 0.25
C THR A 62 11.62 -7.30 -0.31
N GLU A 63 10.58 -8.10 -0.03
CA GLU A 63 10.38 -9.42 -0.63
C GLU A 63 9.54 -9.33 -1.91
N ASN A 64 8.52 -8.46 -1.94
CA ASN A 64 7.63 -8.33 -3.09
C ASN A 64 8.37 -7.86 -4.34
N VAL A 65 9.29 -6.88 -4.21
CA VAL A 65 10.06 -6.36 -5.35
C VAL A 65 10.84 -7.47 -6.06
N PRO A 66 11.74 -8.23 -5.43
CA PRO A 66 12.46 -9.31 -6.12
C PRO A 66 11.54 -10.45 -6.60
N LEU A 67 10.43 -10.73 -5.90
CA LEU A 67 9.46 -11.73 -6.37
C LEU A 67 8.76 -11.28 -7.66
N LEU A 68 8.41 -10.00 -7.78
CA LEU A 68 7.85 -9.41 -9.01
C LEU A 68 8.88 -9.39 -10.14
N GLU A 69 10.12 -8.97 -9.87
CA GLU A 69 11.21 -8.95 -10.85
C GLU A 69 11.46 -10.36 -11.43
N ALA A 70 11.35 -11.39 -10.59
CA ALA A 70 11.51 -12.80 -10.95
C ALA A 70 10.22 -13.46 -11.52
N GLY A 71 9.09 -12.75 -11.59
CA GLY A 71 7.80 -13.29 -12.04
C GLY A 71 7.23 -14.39 -11.14
N ARG A 72 7.59 -14.41 -9.84
CA ARG A 72 7.14 -15.42 -8.87
C ARG A 72 5.85 -15.05 -8.14
N ILE A 73 5.39 -13.81 -8.29
CA ILE A 73 4.07 -13.29 -7.97
C ILE A 73 3.61 -12.39 -9.12
N ASP A 74 2.31 -12.28 -9.33
CA ASP A 74 1.73 -11.47 -10.41
C ASP A 74 1.64 -10.00 -10.03
N LEU A 75 1.23 -9.75 -8.81
CA LEU A 75 1.01 -8.44 -8.21
C LEU A 75 1.73 -8.36 -6.86
N GLY A 76 2.18 -7.18 -6.49
CA GLY A 76 2.79 -6.95 -5.18
C GLY A 76 2.47 -5.58 -4.63
N LEU A 77 2.15 -5.51 -3.33
CA LEU A 77 2.03 -4.25 -2.63
C LEU A 77 3.43 -3.75 -2.26
N VAL A 78 3.75 -2.54 -2.70
CA VAL A 78 5.10 -1.96 -2.51
C VAL A 78 4.98 -0.55 -1.97
N ALA A 79 5.64 -0.29 -0.83
CA ALA A 79 5.74 1.04 -0.24
C ALA A 79 6.58 1.96 -1.13
N GLY A 80 6.25 3.25 -1.11
CA GLY A 80 6.72 4.18 -2.12
C GLY A 80 8.23 4.39 -2.16
N GLU A 81 8.95 4.31 -1.04
CA GLU A 81 10.41 4.42 -1.02
C GLU A 81 11.06 3.29 -1.83
N LEU A 82 10.59 2.06 -1.60
CA LEU A 82 11.08 0.87 -2.31
C LEU A 82 10.56 0.82 -3.75
N ALA A 83 9.31 1.28 -3.99
CA ALA A 83 8.78 1.42 -5.33
C ALA A 83 9.57 2.46 -6.13
N SER A 84 9.83 3.64 -5.57
CA SER A 84 10.65 4.69 -6.19
C SER A 84 12.04 4.17 -6.54
N ALA A 85 12.72 3.52 -5.59
CA ALA A 85 14.04 2.93 -5.82
C ALA A 85 14.02 1.87 -6.93
N ALA A 86 13.02 0.98 -6.95
CA ALA A 86 12.91 -0.07 -7.94
C ALA A 86 12.50 0.46 -9.34
N LEU A 87 11.57 1.40 -9.40
CA LEU A 87 11.08 1.99 -10.65
C LEU A 87 12.10 2.95 -11.30
N SER A 88 13.01 3.54 -10.52
CA SER A 88 14.07 4.42 -11.03
C SER A 88 15.26 3.67 -11.63
N LYS A 89 15.37 2.36 -11.42
CA LYS A 89 16.47 1.57 -12.02
C LYS A 89 16.39 1.61 -13.56
N PRO A 90 17.49 1.88 -14.27
CA PRO A 90 17.53 1.75 -15.72
C PRO A 90 17.08 0.36 -16.16
N GLY A 91 16.12 0.30 -17.10
CA GLY A 91 15.61 -0.97 -17.63
C GLY A 91 14.74 -1.76 -16.66
N THR A 92 14.23 -1.15 -15.59
CA THR A 92 13.36 -1.82 -14.60
C THR A 92 12.27 -2.67 -15.27
N PRO A 93 12.10 -3.93 -14.86
CA PRO A 93 11.03 -4.78 -15.36
C PRO A 93 9.67 -4.46 -14.70
N LEU A 94 9.62 -3.57 -13.71
CA LEU A 94 8.40 -3.30 -12.96
C LEU A 94 7.51 -2.24 -13.62
N ARG A 95 6.19 -2.40 -13.43
CA ARG A 95 5.16 -1.46 -13.89
C ARG A 95 4.11 -1.25 -12.81
N ILE A 96 3.53 -0.06 -12.82
CA ILE A 96 2.44 0.35 -11.93
C ILE A 96 1.12 -0.15 -12.49
N VAL A 97 0.35 -0.87 -11.67
CA VAL A 97 -1.05 -1.21 -11.93
C VAL A 97 -1.96 -0.12 -11.36
N THR A 98 -1.72 0.27 -10.11
CA THR A 98 -2.44 1.38 -9.46
C THR A 98 -1.63 1.98 -8.31
N ALA A 99 -1.79 3.29 -8.09
CA ALA A 99 -1.46 3.88 -6.80
C ALA A 99 -2.49 3.43 -5.76
N MET A 100 -2.03 3.14 -4.56
CA MET A 100 -2.89 2.71 -3.45
C MET A 100 -3.36 3.91 -2.64
N TYR A 101 -2.46 4.46 -1.85
CA TYR A 101 -2.66 5.60 -0.97
C TYR A 101 -1.32 6.22 -0.59
N ALA A 102 -1.35 7.49 -0.20
CA ALA A 102 -0.22 8.14 0.42
C ALA A 102 -0.09 7.71 1.88
N SER A 103 1.13 7.51 2.33
CA SER A 103 1.40 6.96 3.66
C SER A 103 2.19 7.96 4.49
N PRO A 104 1.53 8.87 5.26
CA PRO A 104 2.24 9.73 6.20
C PRO A 104 2.92 8.88 7.27
N GLY A 105 4.23 9.06 7.44
CA GLY A 105 5.01 8.42 8.48
C GLY A 105 4.85 9.16 9.80
N MET A 106 4.52 8.46 10.89
CA MET A 106 4.32 9.06 12.20
C MET A 106 4.66 8.10 13.33
N PHE A 107 4.92 8.66 14.48
CA PHE A 107 5.15 7.90 15.71
C PHE A 107 3.92 8.02 16.59
N ILE A 108 3.56 6.93 17.27
CA ILE A 108 2.61 6.96 18.38
C ILE A 108 3.35 6.70 19.69
N VAL A 109 3.06 7.52 20.70
CA VAL A 109 3.61 7.46 22.04
C VAL A 109 2.47 7.30 23.04
N LYS A 110 2.76 6.90 24.29
CA LYS A 110 1.74 6.90 25.35
C LYS A 110 1.24 8.33 25.58
N GLY A 111 -0.06 8.51 25.79
CA GLY A 111 -0.68 9.81 25.98
C GLY A 111 -0.13 10.60 27.16
N ASP A 112 0.20 9.92 28.24
CA ASP A 112 0.80 10.45 29.48
C ASP A 112 2.33 10.63 29.38
N SER A 113 2.97 10.16 28.31
CA SER A 113 4.42 10.31 28.14
C SER A 113 4.83 11.77 27.95
N PRO A 114 6.08 12.15 28.32
CA PRO A 114 6.61 13.51 28.12
C PRO A 114 6.91 13.81 26.63
N TYR A 115 6.99 12.81 25.77
CA TYR A 115 7.45 12.97 24.37
C TYR A 115 6.47 13.80 23.57
N ARG A 116 6.90 14.90 22.92
CA ARG A 116 6.09 15.82 22.12
C ARG A 116 6.61 15.98 20.69
N SER A 117 7.88 15.61 20.48
CA SER A 117 8.59 15.72 19.20
C SER A 117 9.39 14.44 18.93
N ILE A 118 9.91 14.29 17.71
CA ILE A 118 10.80 13.18 17.36
C ILE A 118 12.13 13.29 18.14
N SER A 119 12.61 14.51 18.37
CA SER A 119 13.84 14.76 19.15
C SER A 119 13.76 14.23 20.58
N ASP A 120 12.57 14.22 21.18
CA ASP A 120 12.39 13.68 22.55
C ASP A 120 12.61 12.16 22.63
N LEU A 121 12.70 11.49 21.50
CA LEU A 121 12.96 10.05 21.40
C LEU A 121 14.46 9.72 21.37
N GLU A 122 15.35 10.71 21.48
CA GLU A 122 16.79 10.50 21.53
C GLU A 122 17.16 9.51 22.65
N GLY A 123 17.97 8.49 22.32
CA GLY A 123 18.40 7.43 23.24
C GLY A 123 17.28 6.47 23.68
N ARG A 124 16.04 6.63 23.19
CA ARG A 124 14.91 5.80 23.63
C ARG A 124 14.71 4.60 22.70
N PRO A 125 14.21 3.47 23.24
CA PRO A 125 13.84 2.32 22.42
C PRO A 125 12.59 2.67 21.59
N VAL A 126 12.69 2.56 20.27
CA VAL A 126 11.62 2.88 19.31
C VAL A 126 11.38 1.72 18.36
N VAL A 127 10.15 1.26 18.28
CA VAL A 127 9.75 0.28 17.27
C VAL A 127 9.64 0.99 15.92
N LEU A 128 10.45 0.58 14.93
CA LEU A 128 10.46 1.16 13.59
C LEU A 128 9.68 0.35 12.54
N GLY A 129 9.11 -0.78 12.94
CA GLY A 129 8.32 -1.64 12.06
C GLY A 129 8.80 -3.08 12.05
N THR A 130 8.39 -3.84 11.05
CA THR A 130 8.78 -5.24 10.87
C THR A 130 9.96 -5.39 9.91
N GLN A 131 10.74 -6.44 10.10
CA GLN A 131 11.88 -6.75 9.23
C GLN A 131 11.44 -6.87 7.77
N GLY A 132 12.13 -6.16 6.88
CA GLY A 132 11.86 -6.17 5.45
C GLY A 132 10.65 -5.32 5.00
N SER A 133 9.96 -4.67 5.91
CA SER A 133 8.82 -3.81 5.59
C SER A 133 9.27 -2.43 5.07
N GLY A 134 8.51 -1.86 4.11
CA GLY A 134 8.72 -0.49 3.66
C GLY A 134 8.53 0.54 4.76
N ILE A 135 7.65 0.27 5.75
CA ILE A 135 7.48 1.12 6.94
C ILE A 135 8.79 1.28 7.69
N THR A 136 9.54 0.18 7.88
CA THR A 136 10.85 0.23 8.55
C THR A 136 11.83 1.11 7.78
N VAL A 137 11.84 1.04 6.45
CA VAL A 137 12.68 1.89 5.60
C VAL A 137 12.35 3.36 5.78
N LEU A 138 11.05 3.73 5.78
CA LEU A 138 10.60 5.09 6.02
C LEU A 138 10.97 5.57 7.43
N GLY A 139 10.76 4.75 8.46
CA GLY A 139 11.13 5.07 9.83
C GLY A 139 12.61 5.37 10.00
N HIS A 140 13.47 4.55 9.41
CA HIS A 140 14.92 4.79 9.36
C HIS A 140 15.24 6.10 8.62
N ALA A 141 14.65 6.34 7.44
CA ALA A 141 14.89 7.55 6.67
C ALA A 141 14.59 8.83 7.48
N ILE A 142 13.53 8.80 8.29
CA ILE A 142 13.16 9.94 9.15
C ILE A 142 14.19 10.13 10.27
N VAL A 143 14.39 9.11 11.13
CA VAL A 143 15.26 9.28 12.32
C VAL A 143 16.73 9.51 11.96
N ASP A 144 17.22 8.83 10.91
CA ASP A 144 18.62 8.97 10.46
C ASP A 144 18.87 10.32 9.78
N THR A 145 17.89 10.83 9.01
CA THR A 145 18.01 12.18 8.42
C THR A 145 18.02 13.27 9.48
N LEU A 146 17.21 13.12 10.51
CA LEU A 146 17.13 14.08 11.62
C LEU A 146 18.29 13.95 12.60
N GLY A 147 19.12 12.92 12.48
CA GLY A 147 20.23 12.69 13.41
C GLY A 147 19.76 12.36 14.82
N VAL A 148 18.57 11.78 14.99
CA VAL A 148 18.03 11.37 16.31
C VAL A 148 18.42 9.91 16.56
N PRO A 149 19.43 9.65 17.39
CA PRO A 149 19.84 8.30 17.71
C PRO A 149 18.79 7.66 18.62
N VAL A 150 18.11 6.62 18.12
CA VAL A 150 17.13 5.84 18.87
C VAL A 150 17.60 4.39 19.01
N GLY A 151 17.17 3.72 20.09
CA GLY A 151 17.30 2.27 20.23
C GLY A 151 16.33 1.57 19.28
N LYS A 152 16.80 1.24 18.08
CA LYS A 152 15.95 0.72 17.00
C LYS A 152 15.48 -0.70 17.28
N ILE A 153 14.16 -0.89 17.42
CA ILE A 153 13.51 -2.20 17.58
C ILE A 153 12.85 -2.55 16.26
N THR A 154 13.23 -3.70 15.69
CA THR A 154 12.58 -4.28 14.53
C THR A 154 11.82 -5.52 14.97
N LEU A 155 10.57 -5.64 14.55
CA LEU A 155 9.66 -6.72 14.92
C LEU A 155 9.67 -7.83 13.86
N GLU A 156 9.30 -9.05 14.26
CA GLU A 156 8.93 -10.10 13.33
C GLU A 156 7.47 -9.99 12.91
N LYS A 157 6.59 -9.59 13.83
CA LYS A 157 5.16 -9.41 13.60
C LYS A 157 4.73 -8.00 14.02
N ALA A 158 3.94 -7.33 13.18
CA ALA A 158 3.46 -5.98 13.48
C ALA A 158 2.60 -5.91 14.76
N ALA A 159 1.91 -7.00 15.09
CA ALA A 159 1.08 -7.11 16.29
C ALA A 159 1.88 -7.05 17.62
N ASP A 160 3.20 -7.27 17.56
CA ASP A 160 4.05 -7.24 18.76
C ASP A 160 4.40 -5.80 19.20
N GLY A 161 4.17 -4.81 18.33
CA GLY A 161 4.50 -3.40 18.63
C GLY A 161 3.67 -2.77 19.75
N PRO A 162 2.32 -2.84 19.71
CA PRO A 162 1.48 -2.26 20.77
C PRO A 162 1.83 -2.72 22.17
N PRO A 163 2.01 -4.02 22.48
CA PRO A 163 2.42 -4.47 23.82
C PRO A 163 3.75 -3.90 24.30
N LEU A 164 4.70 -3.62 23.41
CA LEU A 164 5.98 -3.00 23.77
C LEU A 164 5.80 -1.55 24.21
N LEU A 165 4.92 -0.79 23.54
CA LEU A 165 4.60 0.58 23.95
C LEU A 165 3.82 0.59 25.27
N GLU A 166 2.79 -0.23 25.40
CA GLU A 166 1.93 -0.31 26.59
C GLU A 166 2.72 -0.69 27.85
N SER A 167 3.64 -1.65 27.73
CA SER A 167 4.53 -2.06 28.82
C SER A 167 5.68 -1.08 29.13
N GLY A 168 5.87 -0.04 28.30
CA GLY A 168 6.99 0.90 28.44
C GLY A 168 8.34 0.36 27.97
N LYS A 169 8.39 -0.83 27.35
CA LYS A 169 9.61 -1.39 26.74
C LYS A 169 10.01 -0.64 25.45
N ALA A 170 9.05 0.06 24.82
CA ALA A 170 9.31 1.03 23.76
C ALA A 170 8.73 2.39 24.16
N ALA A 171 9.41 3.48 23.82
CA ALA A 171 8.95 4.85 24.01
C ALA A 171 7.97 5.28 22.90
N ALA A 172 8.12 4.72 21.70
CA ALA A 172 7.28 4.99 20.56
C ALA A 172 7.17 3.78 19.64
N VAL A 173 6.09 3.73 18.85
CA VAL A 173 5.93 2.84 17.70
C VAL A 173 5.77 3.70 16.47
N PHE A 174 6.62 3.45 15.46
CA PHE A 174 6.53 4.07 14.16
C PHE A 174 5.58 3.29 13.24
N GLY A 175 4.84 3.99 12.41
CA GLY A 175 3.99 3.44 11.36
C GLY A 175 3.65 4.48 10.31
N ALA A 176 2.94 4.07 9.28
CA ALA A 176 2.55 4.95 8.20
C ALA A 176 1.17 4.59 7.64
N GLY A 177 0.45 5.60 7.14
CA GLY A 177 -0.87 5.44 6.54
C GLY A 177 -2.03 5.64 7.52
N VAL A 178 -3.25 5.53 7.00
CA VAL A 178 -4.51 5.67 7.73
C VAL A 178 -5.10 4.29 7.99
N GLY A 179 -5.74 4.10 9.16
CA GLY A 179 -6.45 2.85 9.48
C GLY A 179 -5.53 1.66 9.79
N TRP A 180 -4.25 1.90 10.09
CA TRP A 180 -3.36 0.80 10.50
C TRP A 180 -3.80 0.22 11.86
N PRO A 181 -4.07 -1.12 11.93
CA PRO A 181 -4.67 -1.74 13.11
C PRO A 181 -3.93 -1.47 14.42
N ALA A 182 -2.59 -1.54 14.42
CA ALA A 182 -1.77 -1.26 15.61
C ALA A 182 -1.98 0.17 16.11
N PHE A 183 -2.02 1.16 15.21
CA PHE A 183 -2.26 2.56 15.58
C PHE A 183 -3.68 2.78 16.07
N THR A 184 -4.65 2.13 15.43
CA THR A 184 -6.05 2.21 15.89
C THR A 184 -6.20 1.67 17.31
N ALA A 185 -5.56 0.55 17.63
CA ALA A 185 -5.57 -0.02 18.98
C ALA A 185 -4.90 0.91 20.00
N LEU A 186 -3.68 1.39 19.71
CA LEU A 186 -2.94 2.29 20.59
C LEU A 186 -3.66 3.64 20.78
N ALA A 187 -4.25 4.20 19.74
CA ALA A 187 -5.00 5.45 19.82
C ALA A 187 -6.27 5.30 20.68
N LYS A 188 -7.00 4.17 20.56
CA LYS A 188 -8.13 3.86 21.45
C LYS A 188 -7.73 3.79 22.92
N ASN A 189 -6.49 3.37 23.20
CA ASN A 189 -5.91 3.30 24.56
C ASN A 189 -5.24 4.62 24.98
N GLY A 190 -5.58 5.74 24.33
CA GLY A 190 -5.10 7.07 24.68
C GLY A 190 -3.72 7.44 24.13
N GLY A 191 -3.18 6.66 23.19
CA GLY A 191 -1.94 7.00 22.50
C GLY A 191 -2.03 8.31 21.73
N ARG A 192 -0.91 9.06 21.68
CA ARG A 192 -0.80 10.35 21.00
C ARG A 192 0.18 10.27 19.86
N PHE A 193 -0.21 10.83 18.70
CA PHE A 193 0.66 10.94 17.53
C PHE A 193 1.64 12.11 17.66
N ILE A 194 2.88 11.87 17.24
CA ILE A 194 3.90 12.89 17.00
C ILE A 194 4.48 12.69 15.61
N GLY A 195 4.84 13.79 14.96
CA GLY A 195 5.43 13.81 13.63
C GLY A 195 6.51 14.89 13.52
N PRO A 196 7.17 14.98 12.37
CA PRO A 196 8.20 15.97 12.15
C PRO A 196 7.59 17.39 12.10
N SER A 197 8.33 18.37 12.59
CA SER A 197 8.06 19.80 12.41
C SER A 197 8.24 20.22 10.94
N ALA A 198 7.77 21.40 10.58
CA ALA A 198 7.92 21.91 9.21
C ALA A 198 9.40 22.03 8.77
N ALA A 199 10.31 22.40 9.68
CA ALA A 199 11.74 22.43 9.40
C ALA A 199 12.33 21.02 9.18
N GLU A 200 11.91 20.05 9.99
CA GLU A 200 12.32 18.65 9.86
C GLU A 200 11.78 18.04 8.58
N ILE A 201 10.53 18.32 8.19
CA ILE A 201 9.96 17.89 6.90
C ILE A 201 10.85 18.37 5.76
N LYS A 202 11.22 19.67 5.74
CA LYS A 202 12.10 20.21 4.71
C LYS A 202 13.46 19.50 4.66
N ALA A 203 14.06 19.22 5.82
CA ALA A 203 15.34 18.51 5.91
C ALA A 203 15.24 17.07 5.41
N ILE A 204 14.15 16.35 5.76
CA ILE A 204 13.90 14.97 5.33
C ILE A 204 13.74 14.91 3.81
N LEU A 205 12.92 15.79 3.23
CA LEU A 205 12.66 15.83 1.78
C LEU A 205 13.92 16.16 0.96
N ALA A 206 14.78 17.04 1.48
CA ALA A 206 16.04 17.38 0.80
C ALA A 206 17.00 16.18 0.65
N ARG A 207 16.95 15.21 1.56
CA ARG A 207 17.81 14.02 1.55
C ARG A 207 17.14 12.76 0.98
N ASN A 208 15.80 12.79 0.83
CA ASN A 208 15.01 11.64 0.41
C ASN A 208 14.08 12.04 -0.74
N PRO A 209 14.58 12.12 -1.99
CA PRO A 209 13.81 12.64 -3.13
C PRO A 209 12.59 11.78 -3.52
N GLY A 210 12.49 10.55 -3.02
CA GLY A 210 11.31 9.68 -3.19
C GLY A 210 10.17 9.97 -2.22
N LEU A 211 10.39 10.83 -1.22
CA LEU A 211 9.38 11.26 -0.28
C LEU A 211 8.72 12.58 -0.72
N GLN A 212 7.50 12.79 -0.22
CA GLN A 212 6.74 14.03 -0.44
C GLN A 212 6.08 14.47 0.87
N PRO A 213 5.68 15.76 1.00
CA PRO A 213 4.85 16.17 2.12
C PRO A 213 3.51 15.44 2.06
N VAL A 214 3.09 14.88 3.17
CA VAL A 214 1.81 14.17 3.29
C VAL A 214 1.14 14.58 4.61
N THR A 215 -0.17 14.76 4.56
CA THR A 215 -0.96 15.10 5.74
C THR A 215 -1.77 13.89 6.18
N LEU A 216 -1.68 13.53 7.47
CA LEU A 216 -2.69 12.71 8.12
C LEU A 216 -3.89 13.63 8.41
N PRO A 217 -5.06 13.40 7.81
CA PRO A 217 -6.25 14.21 8.09
C PRO A 217 -6.65 14.15 9.57
N ALA A 218 -7.28 15.20 10.08
CA ALA A 218 -7.89 15.17 11.41
C ALA A 218 -8.93 14.04 11.49
N ASN A 219 -9.05 13.45 12.66
CA ASN A 219 -9.98 12.33 12.94
C ASN A 219 -9.71 11.03 12.16
N SER A 220 -8.49 10.86 11.62
CA SER A 220 -8.06 9.60 11.01
C SER A 220 -7.92 8.46 12.02
N TYR A 221 -7.71 8.80 13.30
CA TYR A 221 -7.62 7.85 14.41
C TYR A 221 -8.38 8.36 15.63
N PRO A 222 -8.83 7.49 16.53
CA PRO A 222 -9.45 7.88 17.80
C PRO A 222 -8.57 8.87 18.57
N GLY A 223 -9.16 9.99 19.03
CA GLY A 223 -8.45 11.00 19.83
C GLY A 223 -7.48 11.92 19.03
N GLN A 224 -7.32 11.70 17.73
CA GLN A 224 -6.50 12.57 16.89
C GLN A 224 -7.38 13.68 16.26
N GLY A 225 -7.63 14.75 17.03
CA GLY A 225 -8.53 15.84 16.62
C GLY A 225 -7.94 16.85 15.64
N ALA A 226 -6.61 16.88 15.44
CA ALA A 226 -5.92 17.80 14.55
C ALA A 226 -5.20 17.05 13.42
N ALA A 227 -5.12 17.67 12.23
CA ALA A 227 -4.30 17.15 11.14
C ALA A 227 -2.82 17.13 11.54
N LEU A 228 -2.08 16.11 11.10
CA LEU A 228 -0.65 15.98 11.33
C LEU A 228 0.09 16.05 9.99
N GLN A 229 0.98 17.03 9.87
CA GLN A 229 1.90 17.12 8.74
C GLN A 229 3.04 16.11 8.91
N SER A 230 3.43 15.47 7.82
CA SER A 230 4.54 14.53 7.82
C SER A 230 5.16 14.40 6.44
N VAL A 231 6.05 13.42 6.30
CA VAL A 231 6.60 12.96 5.03
C VAL A 231 6.11 11.53 4.78
N GLY A 232 6.01 11.18 3.51
CA GLY A 232 5.60 9.85 3.10
C GLY A 232 5.73 9.69 1.59
N SER A 233 5.17 8.61 1.10
CA SER A 233 5.19 8.30 -0.32
C SER A 233 3.92 7.55 -0.70
N TRP A 234 3.62 7.52 -1.99
CA TRP A 234 2.57 6.67 -2.52
C TRP A 234 2.99 5.21 -2.46
N SER A 235 2.15 4.38 -1.88
CA SER A 235 2.25 2.92 -2.06
C SER A 235 1.59 2.50 -3.37
N TYR A 236 2.07 1.42 -3.97
CA TYR A 236 1.59 0.95 -5.27
C TYR A 236 1.28 -0.54 -5.27
N VAL A 237 0.34 -0.93 -6.13
CA VAL A 237 0.25 -2.28 -6.67
C VAL A 237 1.14 -2.31 -7.90
N LEU A 238 2.22 -3.07 -7.84
CA LEU A 238 3.16 -3.26 -8.95
C LEU A 238 2.98 -4.64 -9.58
N CYS A 239 3.39 -4.76 -10.84
CA CYS A 239 3.54 -6.02 -11.56
C CYS A 239 4.86 -6.03 -12.37
N ASN A 240 5.20 -7.18 -12.95
CA ASN A 240 6.26 -7.25 -13.95
C ASN A 240 5.76 -6.71 -15.31
N LYS A 241 6.63 -6.11 -16.12
CA LYS A 241 6.30 -5.64 -17.49
C LYS A 241 5.80 -6.74 -18.42
N SER A 242 6.14 -8.00 -18.13
CA SER A 242 5.65 -9.18 -18.86
C SER A 242 4.26 -9.64 -18.42
N PHE A 243 3.68 -9.00 -17.39
CA PHE A 243 2.31 -9.29 -16.97
C PHE A 243 1.34 -9.03 -18.14
N SER A 244 0.31 -9.86 -18.26
CA SER A 244 -0.62 -9.81 -19.40
C SER A 244 -1.27 -8.42 -19.56
N GLU A 245 -1.21 -7.86 -20.78
CA GLU A 245 -1.86 -6.61 -21.11
C GLU A 245 -3.39 -6.70 -20.94
N GLU A 246 -4.00 -7.84 -21.29
CA GLU A 246 -5.41 -8.08 -21.06
C GLU A 246 -5.74 -8.08 -19.55
N ASN A 247 -4.98 -8.82 -18.76
CA ASN A 247 -5.21 -8.88 -17.31
C ASN A 247 -5.02 -7.51 -16.64
N SER A 248 -4.00 -6.75 -17.02
CA SER A 248 -3.79 -5.41 -16.47
C SER A 248 -4.88 -4.42 -16.87
N TYR A 249 -5.41 -4.54 -18.10
CA TYR A 249 -6.59 -3.79 -18.54
C TYR A 249 -7.83 -4.14 -17.71
N LEU A 250 -8.10 -5.44 -17.51
CA LEU A 250 -9.22 -5.92 -16.72
C LEU A 250 -9.10 -5.48 -15.25
N LEU A 251 -7.89 -5.53 -14.68
CA LEU A 251 -7.62 -5.01 -13.34
C LEU A 251 -7.89 -3.51 -13.24
N ALA A 252 -7.37 -2.69 -14.16
CA ALA A 252 -7.60 -1.25 -14.15
C ALA A 252 -9.10 -0.91 -14.22
N LYS A 253 -9.84 -1.63 -15.09
CA LYS A 253 -11.30 -1.50 -15.18
C LYS A 253 -11.98 -1.88 -13.87
N ALA A 254 -11.62 -3.01 -13.27
CA ALA A 254 -12.19 -3.47 -12.02
C ALA A 254 -11.88 -2.51 -10.86
N ILE A 255 -10.64 -2.00 -10.76
CA ILE A 255 -10.24 -1.01 -9.76
C ILE A 255 -11.09 0.26 -9.92
N HIS A 256 -11.22 0.79 -11.13
CA HIS A 256 -12.02 1.99 -11.39
C HIS A 256 -13.48 1.81 -10.97
N LEU A 257 -14.09 0.70 -11.33
CA LEU A 257 -15.50 0.41 -11.00
C LEU A 257 -15.71 0.08 -9.51
N SER A 258 -14.66 -0.34 -8.80
CA SER A 258 -14.72 -0.70 -7.37
C SER A 258 -14.34 0.43 -6.42
N GLN A 259 -14.01 1.63 -6.89
CA GLN A 259 -13.46 2.72 -6.05
C GLN A 259 -14.34 3.03 -4.84
N SER A 260 -15.65 3.19 -5.03
CA SER A 260 -16.59 3.47 -3.94
C SER A 260 -16.73 2.29 -2.97
N THR A 261 -16.78 1.06 -3.49
CA THR A 261 -16.87 -0.16 -2.68
C THR A 261 -15.60 -0.33 -1.83
N LEU A 262 -14.44 -0.12 -2.43
CA LEU A 262 -13.16 -0.24 -1.76
C LEU A 262 -12.97 0.85 -0.70
N ALA A 263 -13.36 2.10 -1.00
CA ALA A 263 -13.37 3.22 -0.07
C ALA A 263 -14.32 2.99 1.12
N GLY A 264 -15.45 2.34 0.89
CA GLY A 264 -16.40 1.98 1.94
C GLY A 264 -15.89 0.88 2.87
N LYS A 265 -15.01 -0.02 2.38
CA LYS A 265 -14.39 -1.07 3.18
C LYS A 265 -13.19 -0.58 3.98
N LEU A 266 -12.45 0.38 3.45
CA LEU A 266 -11.18 0.82 4.01
C LEU A 266 -10.95 2.30 3.70
N GLU A 267 -10.93 3.15 4.74
CA GLU A 267 -10.80 4.60 4.60
C GLU A 267 -9.60 5.04 3.76
N GLN A 268 -8.43 4.46 4.01
CA GLN A 268 -7.22 4.78 3.23
C GLN A 268 -7.36 4.45 1.74
N ALA A 269 -8.23 3.51 1.38
CA ALA A 269 -8.44 3.13 -0.01
C ALA A 269 -9.32 4.12 -0.80
N ARG A 270 -9.81 5.20 -0.18
CA ARG A 270 -10.40 6.36 -0.89
C ARG A 270 -9.44 6.97 -1.89
N GLU A 271 -8.14 6.86 -1.62
CA GLU A 271 -7.10 7.36 -2.51
C GLU A 271 -6.79 6.39 -3.67
N THR A 272 -7.26 5.14 -3.62
CA THR A 272 -7.05 4.15 -4.68
C THR A 272 -7.94 4.46 -5.88
N THR A 273 -7.48 5.40 -6.70
CA THR A 273 -8.21 5.85 -7.89
C THR A 273 -7.32 5.81 -9.13
N MET A 274 -7.93 5.70 -10.31
CA MET A 274 -7.19 5.78 -11.57
C MET A 274 -6.59 7.17 -11.79
N ALA A 275 -7.27 8.24 -11.33
CA ALA A 275 -6.73 9.60 -11.36
C ALA A 275 -5.45 9.73 -10.53
N ASN A 276 -5.46 9.22 -9.29
CA ASN A 276 -4.28 9.21 -8.43
C ASN A 276 -3.16 8.30 -9.00
N THR A 277 -3.52 7.23 -9.70
CA THR A 277 -2.52 6.38 -10.37
C THR A 277 -1.73 7.17 -11.41
N VAL A 278 -2.40 8.01 -12.19
CA VAL A 278 -1.74 8.89 -13.16
C VAL A 278 -0.91 9.97 -12.47
N ALA A 279 -1.49 10.62 -11.44
CA ALA A 279 -0.83 11.73 -10.73
C ALA A 279 0.39 11.28 -9.92
N ALA A 280 0.33 10.07 -9.32
CA ALA A 280 1.39 9.53 -8.47
C ALA A 280 2.50 8.81 -9.26
N ALA A 281 2.27 8.46 -10.54
CA ALA A 281 3.28 7.79 -11.33
C ALA A 281 4.48 8.73 -11.60
N PRO A 282 5.72 8.33 -11.28
CA PRO A 282 6.90 9.18 -11.52
C PRO A 282 7.09 9.54 -12.99
N ARG A 283 6.68 8.65 -13.87
CA ARG A 283 6.65 8.83 -15.34
C ARG A 283 5.51 7.98 -15.93
N PRO A 284 4.84 8.44 -17.00
CA PRO A 284 3.74 7.69 -17.61
C PRO A 284 4.12 6.30 -18.15
N ASP A 285 5.36 6.14 -18.65
CA ASP A 285 5.87 4.88 -19.19
C ASP A 285 6.08 3.77 -18.13
N LEU A 286 6.01 4.13 -16.84
CA LEU A 286 6.01 3.19 -15.73
C LEU A 286 4.64 2.62 -15.41
N ILE A 287 3.56 3.19 -15.94
CA ILE A 287 2.22 2.60 -15.86
C ILE A 287 2.16 1.45 -16.88
N HIS A 288 1.58 0.32 -16.48
CA HIS A 288 1.49 -0.85 -17.36
C HIS A 288 0.68 -0.53 -18.64
N PRO A 289 1.10 -1.01 -19.84
CA PRO A 289 0.42 -0.70 -21.11
C PRO A 289 -1.08 -0.99 -21.10
N GLY A 290 -1.53 -2.12 -20.56
CA GLY A 290 -2.96 -2.43 -20.46
C GLY A 290 -3.72 -1.48 -19.53
N VAL A 291 -3.09 -0.96 -18.46
CA VAL A 291 -3.66 0.09 -17.63
C VAL A 291 -3.80 1.38 -18.43
N LEU A 292 -2.75 1.81 -19.14
CA LEU A 292 -2.78 2.99 -20.00
C LEU A 292 -3.86 2.89 -21.09
N LYS A 293 -4.02 1.70 -21.67
CA LYS A 293 -5.09 1.44 -22.64
C LYS A 293 -6.47 1.70 -22.04
N TYR A 294 -6.73 1.14 -20.85
CA TYR A 294 -8.00 1.38 -20.16
C TYR A 294 -8.20 2.87 -19.83
N LEU A 295 -7.18 3.56 -19.33
CA LEU A 295 -7.25 4.98 -18.97
C LEU A 295 -7.62 5.86 -20.18
N ARG A 296 -7.07 5.57 -21.38
CA ARG A 296 -7.42 6.27 -22.61
C ARG A 296 -8.87 6.00 -23.04
N GLU A 297 -9.30 4.75 -23.02
CA GLU A 297 -10.68 4.35 -23.39
C GLU A 297 -11.72 4.94 -22.44
N ALA A 298 -11.38 5.05 -21.16
CA ALA A 298 -12.23 5.66 -20.13
C ALA A 298 -12.19 7.21 -20.13
N GLY A 299 -11.38 7.84 -21.01
CA GLY A 299 -11.24 9.30 -21.07
C GLY A 299 -10.54 9.94 -19.86
N LEU A 300 -9.78 9.15 -19.09
CA LEU A 300 -9.06 9.61 -17.90
C LEU A 300 -7.69 10.22 -18.20
N ILE A 301 -7.15 9.95 -19.40
CA ILE A 301 -5.95 10.58 -19.95
C ILE A 301 -6.16 10.88 -21.43
N SER A 302 -5.39 11.84 -21.96
CA SER A 302 -5.39 12.16 -23.39
C SER A 302 -4.97 10.96 -24.24
N ARG A 303 -5.48 10.91 -25.49
CA ARG A 303 -5.14 9.88 -26.47
C ARG A 303 -3.69 9.92 -26.88
#